data_071b7592bf91bf1811e78421a1831a9a
#
_entry.id   071b7592bf91bf1811e78421a1831a9a
#
_cell.length_a   1.000
_cell.length_b   1.000
_cell.length_c   1.000
_cell.angle_alpha   90.00
_cell.angle_beta   90.00
_cell.angle_gamma   90.00
#
_symmetry.space_group_name_H-M   'P 1'
#
loop_
_entity.id
_entity.type
_entity.pdbx_description
1 polymer ?
#
loop_
_entity_poly.entity_id
_entity_poly.type
_entity_poly.pdbx_seq_one_letter_code
_entity_poly.pdbx_strand_id
1 'polypeptide(L)'
;MTKDECKQVVLDIIADIAPDEDLSNVKPEVRLRDQLQLDSMDFLDIVMELRKRHSIEVPEADYQQLASLDSSAEYLTPKFNALAAKS
;
A
#
# COMPACT_ATOMS: atom_id res chain seq x y z
N MET A 1 -2.04 13.00 -6.98
CA MET A 1 -1.00 12.22 -6.28
C MET A 1 -0.22 11.39 -7.30
N THR A 2 1.10 11.38 -7.17
CA THR A 2 1.97 10.62 -8.07
C THR A 2 2.14 9.19 -7.58
N LYS A 3 2.72 8.32 -8.45
CA LYS A 3 3.02 6.94 -8.06
C LYS A 3 4.00 6.89 -6.89
N ASP A 4 5.01 7.77 -6.87
CA ASP A 4 5.98 7.82 -5.77
C ASP A 4 5.31 8.19 -4.45
N GLU A 5 4.37 9.11 -4.48
CA GLU A 5 3.60 9.47 -3.29
C GLU A 5 2.75 8.30 -2.81
N CYS A 6 2.16 7.53 -3.73
CA CYS A 6 1.40 6.34 -3.36
C CYS A 6 2.30 5.26 -2.72
N LYS A 7 3.50 5.07 -3.26
CA LYS A 7 4.48 4.17 -2.66
C LYS A 7 4.81 4.59 -1.24
N GLN A 8 4.98 5.90 -1.01
CA GLN A 8 5.28 6.41 0.32
C GLN A 8 4.11 6.20 1.28
N VAL A 9 2.88 6.35 0.81
CA VAL A 9 1.68 6.06 1.62
C VAL A 9 1.70 4.62 2.11
N VAL A 10 1.98 3.67 1.21
CA VAL A 10 2.05 2.26 1.58
C VAL A 10 3.18 2.01 2.57
N LEU A 11 4.36 2.59 2.34
CA LEU A 11 5.49 2.45 3.25
C LEU A 11 5.18 3.01 4.63
N ASP A 12 4.52 4.16 4.71
CA ASP A 12 4.15 4.77 5.98
C ASP A 12 3.19 3.86 6.76
N ILE A 13 2.24 3.23 6.08
CA ILE A 13 1.32 2.29 6.70
C ILE A 13 2.08 1.07 7.22
N ILE A 14 2.97 0.51 6.41
CA ILE A 14 3.78 -0.65 6.81
C ILE A 14 4.63 -0.30 8.03
N ALA A 15 5.20 0.89 8.07
CA ALA A 15 6.00 1.34 9.20
C ALA A 15 5.19 1.34 10.50
N ASP A 16 3.91 1.65 10.41
CA ASP A 16 3.04 1.67 11.59
C ASP A 16 2.59 0.28 12.03
N ILE A 17 2.32 -0.62 11.08
CA ILE A 17 1.83 -1.96 11.42
C ILE A 17 2.97 -2.96 11.69
N ALA A 18 4.15 -2.70 11.17
CA ALA A 18 5.33 -3.56 11.34
C ALA A 18 6.56 -2.71 11.66
N PRO A 19 6.59 -2.07 12.86
CA PRO A 19 7.65 -1.11 13.19
C PRO A 19 9.05 -1.75 13.30
N ASP A 20 9.12 -3.07 13.43
CA ASP A 20 10.40 -3.78 13.52
C ASP A 20 11.02 -4.06 12.15
N GLU A 21 10.30 -3.82 11.06
CA GLU A 21 10.82 -4.05 9.71
C GLU A 21 11.68 -2.89 9.24
N ASP A 22 12.78 -3.22 8.57
CA ASP A 22 13.65 -2.22 7.96
C ASP A 22 13.12 -1.87 6.57
N LEU A 23 12.60 -0.67 6.43
CA LEU A 23 12.00 -0.20 5.18
C LEU A 23 12.96 0.63 4.33
N SER A 24 14.21 0.79 4.76
CA SER A 24 15.18 1.65 4.06
C SER A 24 15.64 1.07 2.72
N ASN A 25 15.51 -0.24 2.53
CA ASN A 25 15.99 -0.93 1.33
C ASN A 25 14.88 -1.70 0.61
N VAL A 26 13.62 -1.29 0.78
CA VAL A 26 12.50 -1.95 0.11
C VAL A 26 12.56 -1.69 -1.39
N LYS A 27 12.57 -2.76 -2.17
CA LYS A 27 12.60 -2.70 -3.63
C LYS A 27 11.17 -2.67 -4.17
N PRO A 28 10.82 -1.65 -4.98
CA PRO A 28 9.45 -1.51 -5.46
C PRO A 28 8.96 -2.65 -6.35
N GLU A 29 9.88 -3.26 -7.12
CA GLU A 29 9.55 -4.32 -8.07
C GLU A 29 9.48 -5.72 -7.44
N VAL A 30 9.92 -5.86 -6.18
CA VAL A 30 9.92 -7.15 -5.48
C VAL A 30 8.69 -7.24 -4.59
N ARG A 31 8.06 -8.42 -4.56
CA ARG A 31 6.90 -8.63 -3.69
C ARG A 31 7.28 -8.36 -2.23
N LEU A 32 6.39 -7.65 -1.54
CA LEU A 32 6.64 -7.27 -0.14
C LEU A 32 6.81 -8.50 0.75
N ARG A 33 6.07 -9.58 0.47
CA ARG A 33 6.18 -10.83 1.25
C ARG A 33 7.53 -11.51 1.08
N ASP A 34 8.23 -11.25 -0.03
CA ASP A 34 9.52 -11.87 -0.31
C ASP A 34 10.67 -11.11 0.36
N GLN A 35 10.48 -9.87 0.70
CA GLN A 35 11.54 -9.04 1.28
C GLN A 35 11.24 -8.56 2.71
N LEU A 36 10.00 -8.64 3.15
CA LEU A 36 9.57 -8.28 4.50
C LEU A 36 8.79 -9.45 5.09
N GLN A 37 8.78 -9.56 6.41
CA GLN A 37 8.03 -10.61 7.10
C GLN A 37 6.58 -10.18 7.31
N LEU A 38 5.85 -10.05 6.21
CA LEU A 38 4.44 -9.69 6.22
C LEU A 38 3.58 -10.91 5.88
N ASP A 39 2.55 -11.15 6.66
CA ASP A 39 1.58 -12.22 6.40
C ASP A 39 0.25 -11.64 5.89
N SER A 40 -0.73 -12.53 5.70
CA SER A 40 -2.05 -12.12 5.20
C SER A 40 -2.73 -11.10 6.10
N MET A 41 -2.52 -11.22 7.42
CA MET A 41 -3.12 -10.29 8.39
C MET A 41 -2.53 -8.90 8.24
N ASP A 42 -1.24 -8.80 7.96
CA ASP A 42 -0.59 -7.51 7.74
C ASP A 42 -1.14 -6.84 6.49
N PHE A 43 -1.40 -7.60 5.42
CA PHE A 43 -2.01 -7.03 4.22
C PHE A 43 -3.44 -6.54 4.48
N LEU A 44 -4.21 -7.25 5.31
CA LEU A 44 -5.52 -6.78 5.72
C LEU A 44 -5.41 -5.47 6.50
N ASP A 45 -4.41 -5.35 7.36
CA ASP A 45 -4.17 -4.12 8.09
C ASP A 45 -3.86 -2.96 7.15
N ILE A 46 -3.07 -3.21 6.09
CA ILE A 46 -2.80 -2.19 5.08
C ILE A 46 -4.10 -1.73 4.42
N VAL A 47 -4.97 -2.66 4.04
CA VAL A 47 -6.26 -2.34 3.43
C VAL A 47 -7.12 -1.50 4.37
N MET A 48 -7.18 -1.89 5.63
CA MET A 48 -7.97 -1.17 6.64
C MET A 48 -7.43 0.25 6.86
N GLU A 49 -6.11 0.41 6.88
CA GLU A 49 -5.50 1.73 7.05
C GLU A 49 -5.70 2.62 5.84
N LEU A 50 -5.67 2.07 4.63
CA LEU A 50 -5.99 2.82 3.42
C LEU A 50 -7.42 3.37 3.50
N ARG A 51 -8.35 2.56 3.94
CA ARG A 51 -9.74 2.99 4.12
C ARG A 51 -9.86 4.07 5.20
N LYS A 52 -9.21 3.83 6.33
CA LYS A 52 -9.32 4.70 7.50
C LYS A 52 -8.64 6.04 7.29
N ARG A 53 -7.44 6.04 6.70
CA ARG A 53 -6.63 7.25 6.55
C ARG A 53 -6.94 8.02 5.29
N HIS A 54 -7.30 7.33 4.22
CA HIS A 54 -7.39 7.92 2.88
C HIS A 54 -8.73 7.70 2.21
N SER A 55 -9.66 7.02 2.86
CA SER A 55 -10.98 6.70 2.29
C SER A 55 -10.89 5.88 1.00
N ILE A 56 -9.83 5.08 0.87
CA ILE A 56 -9.63 4.19 -0.28
C ILE A 56 -10.14 2.81 0.08
N GLU A 57 -11.11 2.30 -0.67
CA GLU A 57 -11.60 0.93 -0.50
C GLU A 57 -10.91 0.01 -1.48
N VAL A 58 -10.36 -1.10 -0.97
CA VAL A 58 -9.74 -2.14 -1.78
C VAL A 58 -10.58 -3.40 -1.61
N PRO A 59 -11.35 -3.82 -2.64
CA PRO A 59 -12.11 -5.05 -2.58
C PRO A 59 -11.19 -6.27 -2.42
N GLU A 60 -11.70 -7.32 -1.81
CA GLU A 60 -10.92 -8.54 -1.60
C GLU A 60 -10.33 -9.08 -2.90
N ALA A 61 -11.07 -9.01 -4.00
CA ALA A 61 -10.60 -9.46 -5.31
C ALA A 61 -9.36 -8.70 -5.78
N ASP A 62 -9.11 -7.49 -5.24
CA ASP A 62 -8.00 -6.64 -5.65
C ASP A 62 -6.82 -6.67 -4.68
N TYR A 63 -6.88 -7.48 -3.63
CA TYR A 63 -5.79 -7.55 -2.63
C TYR A 63 -4.45 -7.91 -3.25
N GLN A 64 -4.45 -8.68 -4.33
CA GLN A 64 -3.21 -9.07 -5.02
C GLN A 64 -2.48 -7.88 -5.62
N GLN A 65 -3.19 -6.78 -5.89
CA GLN A 65 -2.57 -5.57 -6.43
C GLN A 65 -1.64 -4.90 -5.42
N LEU A 66 -1.77 -5.25 -4.15
CA LEU A 66 -0.90 -4.70 -3.10
C LEU A 66 0.36 -5.54 -2.88
N ALA A 67 0.65 -6.49 -3.76
CA ALA A 67 1.76 -7.42 -3.59
C ALA A 67 3.13 -6.75 -3.59
N SER A 68 3.32 -5.69 -4.37
CA SER A 68 4.56 -4.92 -4.40
C SER A 68 4.25 -3.42 -4.34
N LEU A 69 5.28 -2.59 -4.12
CA LEU A 69 5.09 -1.14 -4.14
C LEU A 69 4.68 -0.66 -5.53
N ASP A 70 5.30 -1.22 -6.58
CA ASP A 70 4.97 -0.83 -7.96
C ASP A 70 3.51 -1.16 -8.30
N SER A 71 3.06 -2.38 -8.02
CA SER A 71 1.68 -2.75 -8.31
C SER A 71 0.70 -1.97 -7.43
N SER A 72 1.06 -1.70 -6.18
CA SER A 72 0.25 -0.87 -5.29
C SER A 72 0.10 0.54 -5.83
N ALA A 73 1.19 1.14 -6.29
CA ALA A 73 1.17 2.48 -6.84
C ALA A 73 0.31 2.56 -8.10
N GLU A 74 0.45 1.59 -9.01
CA GLU A 74 -0.37 1.55 -10.22
C GLU A 74 -1.85 1.41 -9.90
N TYR A 75 -2.17 0.61 -8.91
CA TYR A 75 -3.56 0.39 -8.50
C TYR A 75 -4.14 1.61 -7.78
N LEU A 76 -3.37 2.21 -6.86
CA LEU A 76 -3.87 3.27 -5.99
C LEU A 76 -3.89 4.65 -6.64
N THR A 77 -2.95 4.94 -7.53
CA THR A 77 -2.85 6.28 -8.13
C THR A 77 -4.16 6.76 -8.75
N PRO A 78 -4.85 5.95 -9.60
CA PRO A 78 -6.13 6.41 -10.15
C PRO A 78 -7.21 6.57 -9.08
N LYS A 79 -7.17 5.77 -8.02
CA LYS A 79 -8.15 5.90 -6.93
C LYS A 79 -7.95 7.19 -6.15
N PHE A 80 -6.70 7.55 -5.83
CA PHE A 80 -6.41 8.82 -5.18
C PHE A 80 -6.80 10.00 -6.06
N ASN A 81 -6.51 9.93 -7.35
CA ASN A 81 -6.84 11.00 -8.28
C ASN A 81 -8.35 11.17 -8.44
N ALA A 82 -9.10 10.07 -8.42
CA ALA A 82 -10.55 10.11 -8.46
C ALA A 82 -11.12 10.80 -7.21
N LEU A 83 -10.55 10.54 -6.03
CA LEU A 83 -10.96 11.21 -4.79
C LEU A 83 -10.65 12.70 -4.85
N ALA A 84 -9.48 13.08 -5.32
CA ALA A 84 -9.09 14.48 -5.45
C ALA A 84 -10.01 15.22 -6.40
N ALA A 85 -10.45 14.56 -7.48
CA ALA A 85 -11.35 15.15 -8.45
C ALA A 85 -12.76 15.41 -7.89
N LYS A 86 -13.15 14.68 -6.84
CA LYS A 86 -14.47 14.81 -6.22
C LYS A 86 -14.50 15.84 -5.09
N SER A 87 -13.37 16.26 -4.62
CA SER A 87 -13.28 17.22 -3.51
C SER A 87 -13.12 18.70 -3.98
#